data_e3b304ebbe4fd8493aaee1c43aee3cfd
#
_entry.id   e3b304ebbe4fd8493aaee1c43aee3cfd
#
_cell.length_a   1.000
_cell.length_b   1.000
_cell.length_c   1.000
_cell.angle_alpha   90.00
_cell.angle_beta   90.00
_cell.angle_gamma   90.00
#
_symmetry.space_group_name_H-M   'P 1'
#
loop_
_entity.id
_entity.type
_entity.pdbx_description
1 polymer ?
#
loop_
_entity_poly.entity_id
_entity_poly.type
_entity_poly.pdbx_seq_one_letter_code
_entity_poly.pdbx_strand_id
1 'polypeptide(L)'
;EDVYPAFFFRQAMDLWPALLVVAELEGRLLGYALGGLGQDRSQGWLLSLAVRPEARGFGLAERMMLRVEQALAELQVARVRLTVDPANPAQRLYLRLGYALLAEESGYFGPGEDRLLLEKALT
;
A
#
# COMPACT_ATOMS: atom_id res chain seq x y z
N GLU A 1 5.84 -13.25 3.30
CA GLU A 1 6.58 -12.03 3.09
C GLU A 1 6.95 -11.84 1.63
N ASP A 2 6.16 -11.12 0.92
CA ASP A 2 6.39 -10.99 -0.51
C ASP A 2 7.28 -9.79 -0.79
N VAL A 3 8.39 -10.06 -1.45
CA VAL A 3 9.27 -9.01 -1.93
C VAL A 3 9.38 -9.18 -3.44
N TYR A 4 8.97 -8.16 -4.16
CA TYR A 4 9.02 -8.22 -5.61
C TYR A 4 10.48 -8.19 -6.08
N PRO A 5 10.78 -8.83 -7.21
CA PRO A 5 12.13 -8.78 -7.76
C PRO A 5 12.52 -7.36 -8.18
N ALA A 6 13.83 -7.15 -8.26
CA ALA A 6 14.34 -5.81 -8.55
C ALA A 6 13.80 -5.24 -9.87
N PHE A 7 13.63 -6.11 -10.88
CA PHE A 7 13.12 -5.62 -12.16
C PHE A 7 11.68 -5.12 -12.05
N PHE A 8 10.90 -5.68 -11.13
CA PHE A 8 9.54 -5.21 -10.92
C PHE A 8 9.56 -3.78 -10.37
N PHE A 9 10.43 -3.51 -9.39
CA PHE A 9 10.53 -2.17 -8.83
C PHE A 9 10.93 -1.16 -9.90
N ARG A 10 11.93 -1.52 -10.72
CA ARG A 10 12.38 -0.65 -11.79
C ARG A 10 11.24 -0.39 -12.78
N GLN A 11 10.52 -1.43 -13.15
CA GLN A 11 9.41 -1.30 -14.08
C GLN A 11 8.30 -0.42 -13.51
N ALA A 12 7.99 -0.61 -12.22
CA ALA A 12 6.97 0.21 -11.57
C ALA A 12 7.41 1.67 -11.49
N MET A 13 8.68 1.92 -11.21
CA MET A 13 9.20 3.29 -11.19
C MET A 13 9.12 3.96 -12.56
N ASP A 14 9.35 3.20 -13.61
CA ASP A 14 9.26 3.74 -14.97
C ASP A 14 7.83 4.09 -15.35
N LEU A 15 6.86 3.26 -14.91
CA LEU A 15 5.46 3.46 -15.26
C LEU A 15 4.76 4.44 -14.31
N TRP A 16 5.08 4.36 -13.00
CA TRP A 16 4.42 5.18 -11.99
C TRP A 16 5.43 5.65 -10.95
N PRO A 17 6.43 6.43 -11.34
CA PRO A 17 7.51 6.78 -10.41
C PRO A 17 7.02 7.55 -9.17
N ALA A 18 5.97 8.34 -9.31
CA ALA A 18 5.45 9.10 -8.18
C ALA A 18 4.65 8.26 -7.20
N LEU A 19 4.26 7.04 -7.59
CA LEU A 19 3.42 6.18 -6.77
C LEU A 19 4.19 5.02 -6.13
N LEU A 20 5.45 4.86 -6.47
CA LEU A 20 6.31 3.87 -5.82
C LEU A 20 7.24 4.59 -4.85
N VAL A 21 7.12 4.24 -3.57
CA VAL A 21 7.96 4.79 -2.52
C VAL A 21 8.84 3.66 -2.00
N VAL A 22 10.15 3.92 -1.91
CA VAL A 22 11.09 2.95 -1.37
C VAL A 22 11.81 3.55 -0.18
N ALA A 23 12.19 2.70 0.75
CA ALA A 23 13.04 3.08 1.88
C ALA A 23 14.38 2.36 1.72
N GLU A 24 15.45 3.14 1.69
CA GLU A 24 16.80 2.61 1.53
C GLU A 24 17.70 3.14 2.62
N LEU A 25 18.67 2.33 2.98
CA LEU A 25 19.73 2.75 3.89
C LEU A 25 21.04 2.20 3.33
N GLU A 26 21.97 3.09 3.00
CA GLU A 26 23.29 2.72 2.52
C GLU A 26 23.20 1.76 1.32
N GLY A 27 22.29 2.06 0.40
CA GLY A 27 22.14 1.26 -0.82
C GLY A 27 21.32 0.00 -0.64
N ARG A 28 20.84 -0.27 0.56
CA ARG A 28 20.05 -1.48 0.84
C ARG A 28 18.58 -1.14 0.93
N LEU A 29 17.76 -1.87 0.17
CA LEU A 29 16.32 -1.69 0.20
C LEU A 29 15.74 -2.25 1.50
N LEU A 30 15.08 -1.40 2.26
CA LEU A 30 14.45 -1.79 3.53
C LEU A 30 12.97 -2.06 3.39
N GLY A 31 12.32 -1.44 2.41
CA GLY A 31 10.89 -1.63 2.22
C GLY A 31 10.39 -0.82 1.06
N TYR A 32 9.12 -1.00 0.74
CA TYR A 32 8.48 -0.26 -0.33
C TYR A 32 6.99 -0.15 -0.11
N ALA A 33 6.38 0.83 -0.75
CA ALA A 33 4.93 0.96 -0.84
C ALA A 33 4.60 1.35 -2.28
N LEU A 34 3.61 0.69 -2.86
CA LEU A 34 3.22 0.92 -4.23
C LEU A 34 1.75 1.31 -4.27
N GLY A 35 1.47 2.49 -4.82
CA GLY A 35 0.13 2.96 -5.06
C GLY A 35 -0.25 2.81 -6.51
N GLY A 36 -1.53 3.01 -6.80
CA GLY A 36 -2.04 2.97 -8.16
C GLY A 36 -3.31 3.77 -8.29
N LEU A 37 -3.69 4.06 -9.53
CA LEU A 37 -4.94 4.74 -9.82
C LEU A 37 -5.98 3.72 -10.25
N GLY A 38 -7.23 3.90 -9.79
CA GLY A 38 -8.33 3.10 -10.26
C GLY A 38 -8.86 3.60 -11.58
N GLN A 39 -9.86 2.90 -12.13
CA GLN A 39 -10.54 3.36 -13.35
C GLN A 39 -11.19 4.70 -13.09
N ASP A 40 -11.82 4.86 -11.94
CA ASP A 40 -12.30 6.15 -11.48
C ASP A 40 -11.08 6.89 -10.90
N ARG A 41 -10.68 7.96 -11.54
CA ARG A 41 -9.44 8.66 -11.19
C ARG A 41 -9.50 9.33 -9.81
N SER A 42 -10.68 9.47 -9.23
CA SER A 42 -10.79 9.96 -7.85
C SER A 42 -10.48 8.86 -6.84
N GLN A 43 -10.32 7.62 -7.30
CA GLN A 43 -10.09 6.45 -6.47
C GLN A 43 -8.66 5.97 -6.67
N GLY A 44 -7.90 5.94 -5.58
CA GLY A 44 -6.56 5.37 -5.59
C GLY A 44 -6.53 4.06 -4.81
N TRP A 45 -5.43 3.36 -4.94
CA TRP A 45 -5.21 2.08 -4.29
C TRP A 45 -3.82 2.00 -3.71
N LEU A 46 -3.70 1.36 -2.55
CA LEU A 46 -2.43 0.84 -2.09
C LEU A 46 -2.36 -0.60 -2.58
N LEU A 47 -1.45 -0.87 -3.49
CA LEU A 47 -1.36 -2.16 -4.15
C LEU A 47 -0.43 -3.13 -3.42
N SER A 48 0.61 -2.62 -2.77
CA SER A 48 1.57 -3.47 -2.11
C SER A 48 2.36 -2.67 -1.09
N LEU A 49 2.71 -3.32 0.00
CA LEU A 49 3.48 -2.71 1.09
C LEU A 49 4.32 -3.82 1.71
N ALA A 50 5.61 -3.58 1.84
CA ALA A 50 6.49 -4.55 2.49
C ALA A 50 7.62 -3.83 3.19
N VAL A 51 8.04 -4.36 4.34
CA VAL A 51 9.18 -3.88 5.11
C VAL A 51 9.98 -5.10 5.55
N ARG A 52 11.29 -5.05 5.36
CA ARG A 52 12.14 -6.16 5.80
C ARG A 52 11.98 -6.37 7.30
N PRO A 53 12.03 -7.63 7.77
CA PRO A 53 11.83 -7.91 9.19
C PRO A 53 12.75 -7.10 10.11
N GLU A 54 14.02 -6.95 9.73
CA GLU A 54 14.97 -6.22 10.57
C GLU A 54 14.73 -4.72 10.60
N ALA A 55 13.90 -4.21 9.70
CA ALA A 55 13.59 -2.78 9.63
C ALA A 55 12.21 -2.46 10.20
N ARG A 56 11.51 -3.44 10.72
CA ARG A 56 10.18 -3.23 11.29
C ARG A 56 10.29 -2.58 12.67
N GLY A 57 9.22 -1.89 13.06
CA GLY A 57 9.16 -1.26 14.38
C GLY A 57 9.73 0.14 14.42
N PHE A 58 10.14 0.69 13.28
CA PHE A 58 10.70 2.05 13.22
C PHE A 58 9.78 3.03 12.49
N GLY A 59 8.55 2.63 12.21
CA GLY A 59 7.58 3.51 11.56
C GLY A 59 7.76 3.67 10.07
N LEU A 60 8.55 2.81 9.43
CA LEU A 60 8.79 2.93 7.98
C LEU A 60 7.53 2.72 7.16
N ALA A 61 6.73 1.71 7.50
CA ALA A 61 5.50 1.42 6.75
C ALA A 61 4.56 2.62 6.79
N GLU A 62 4.40 3.20 7.97
CA GLU A 62 3.54 4.37 8.13
C GLU A 62 4.04 5.53 7.29
N ARG A 63 5.34 5.81 7.34
CA ARG A 63 5.93 6.92 6.60
C ARG A 63 5.81 6.72 5.09
N MET A 64 6.01 5.48 4.63
CA MET A 64 5.89 5.19 3.20
C MET A 64 4.44 5.32 2.74
N MET A 65 3.49 4.85 3.54
CA MET A 65 2.08 4.99 3.19
C MET A 65 1.65 6.45 3.11
N LEU A 66 2.10 7.27 4.07
CA LEU A 66 1.78 8.69 4.03
C LEU A 66 2.34 9.36 2.78
N ARG A 67 3.52 8.93 2.31
CA ARG A 67 4.09 9.46 1.07
C ARG A 67 3.26 9.05 -0.14
N VAL A 68 2.79 7.79 -0.18
CA VAL A 68 1.92 7.35 -1.26
C VAL A 68 0.62 8.16 -1.26
N GLU A 69 0.03 8.35 -0.08
CA GLU A 69 -1.20 9.12 0.03
C GLU A 69 -0.99 10.56 -0.44
N GLN A 70 0.14 11.15 -0.08
CA GLN A 70 0.44 12.50 -0.52
C GLN A 70 0.55 12.59 -2.05
N ALA A 71 1.23 11.61 -2.66
CA ALA A 71 1.37 11.59 -4.11
C ALA A 71 0.02 11.40 -4.78
N LEU A 72 -0.84 10.54 -4.23
CA LEU A 72 -2.17 10.35 -4.78
C LEU A 72 -3.02 11.60 -4.64
N ALA A 73 -2.91 12.29 -3.51
CA ALA A 73 -3.65 13.54 -3.30
C ALA A 73 -3.23 14.61 -4.31
N GLU A 74 -1.95 14.65 -4.65
CA GLU A 74 -1.45 15.59 -5.66
C GLU A 74 -2.00 15.28 -7.04
N LEU A 75 -2.44 14.04 -7.27
CA LEU A 75 -3.08 13.63 -8.51
C LEU A 75 -4.60 13.79 -8.45
N GLN A 76 -5.12 14.49 -7.44
CA GLN A 76 -6.54 14.75 -7.26
C GLN A 76 -7.34 13.50 -6.88
N VAL A 77 -6.69 12.51 -6.28
CA VAL A 77 -7.36 11.33 -5.77
C VAL A 77 -8.07 11.69 -4.46
N ALA A 78 -9.34 11.34 -4.34
CA ALA A 78 -10.13 11.69 -3.17
C ALA A 78 -10.10 10.62 -2.08
N ARG A 79 -9.91 9.36 -2.45
CA ARG A 79 -9.95 8.23 -1.52
C ARG A 79 -8.93 7.19 -1.91
N VAL A 80 -8.42 6.48 -0.91
CA VAL A 80 -7.50 5.36 -1.13
C VAL A 80 -8.12 4.10 -0.56
N ARG A 81 -8.09 3.03 -1.32
CA ARG A 81 -8.54 1.72 -0.90
C ARG A 81 -7.38 0.75 -0.86
N LEU A 82 -7.54 -0.27 -0.03
CA LEU A 82 -6.60 -1.40 0.00
C LEU A 82 -7.36 -2.65 0.42
N THR A 83 -6.80 -3.80 0.07
CA THR A 83 -7.32 -5.05 0.58
C THR A 83 -6.27 -5.70 1.47
N VAL A 84 -6.73 -6.41 2.49
CA VAL A 84 -5.85 -7.07 3.43
C VAL A 84 -6.46 -8.38 3.87
N ASP A 85 -5.61 -9.40 4.07
CA ASP A 85 -6.03 -10.67 4.62
C ASP A 85 -6.55 -10.44 6.04
N PRO A 86 -7.72 -11.01 6.40
CA PRO A 86 -8.28 -10.81 7.75
C PRO A 86 -7.32 -11.23 8.86
N ALA A 87 -6.41 -12.17 8.59
CA ALA A 87 -5.44 -12.63 9.60
C ALA A 87 -4.18 -11.78 9.66
N ASN A 88 -4.03 -10.80 8.76
CA ASN A 88 -2.81 -10.00 8.69
C ASN A 88 -2.78 -8.96 9.81
N PRO A 89 -1.76 -8.96 10.65
CA PRO A 89 -1.67 -7.97 11.75
C PRO A 89 -1.49 -6.53 11.27
N ALA A 90 -1.18 -6.32 10.00
CA ALA A 90 -1.05 -4.97 9.45
C ALA A 90 -2.36 -4.18 9.50
N GLN A 91 -3.49 -4.83 9.75
CA GLN A 91 -4.76 -4.12 9.92
C GLN A 91 -4.65 -3.02 10.97
N ARG A 92 -3.88 -3.24 12.03
CA ARG A 92 -3.73 -2.24 13.07
C ARG A 92 -3.08 -0.97 12.54
N LEU A 93 -2.09 -1.13 11.68
CA LEU A 93 -1.44 0.01 11.04
C LEU A 93 -2.45 0.80 10.20
N TYR A 94 -3.23 0.09 9.39
CA TYR A 94 -4.18 0.76 8.50
C TYR A 94 -5.25 1.51 9.30
N LEU A 95 -5.77 0.88 10.35
CA LEU A 95 -6.78 1.54 11.18
C LEU A 95 -6.19 2.78 11.87
N ARG A 96 -4.95 2.68 12.33
CA ARG A 96 -4.30 3.81 12.97
C ARG A 96 -4.07 4.96 12.00
N LEU A 97 -3.89 4.66 10.72
CA LEU A 97 -3.70 5.68 9.69
C LEU A 97 -5.01 6.27 9.19
N GLY A 98 -6.15 5.78 9.67
CA GLY A 98 -7.44 6.36 9.31
C GLY A 98 -8.25 5.55 8.31
N TYR A 99 -7.79 4.36 7.96
CA TYR A 99 -8.57 3.48 7.08
C TYR A 99 -9.72 2.85 7.88
N ALA A 100 -10.85 2.69 7.24
CA ALA A 100 -12.02 2.08 7.85
C ALA A 100 -12.49 0.92 6.99
N LEU A 101 -13.07 -0.09 7.64
CA LEU A 101 -13.60 -1.25 6.95
C LEU A 101 -14.78 -0.84 6.06
N LEU A 102 -14.66 -1.13 4.77
CA LEU A 102 -15.71 -0.84 3.80
C LEU A 102 -16.53 -2.10 3.49
N ALA A 103 -15.87 -3.24 3.35
CA ALA A 103 -16.52 -4.49 3.01
C ALA A 103 -15.63 -5.68 3.35
N GLU A 104 -16.26 -6.85 3.47
CA GLU A 104 -15.55 -8.12 3.55
C GLU A 104 -15.85 -8.88 2.28
N GLU A 105 -14.79 -9.33 1.61
CA GLU A 105 -14.90 -10.00 0.32
C GLU A 105 -14.46 -11.45 0.46
N SER A 106 -15.44 -12.36 0.52
CA SER A 106 -15.15 -13.79 0.58
C SER A 106 -14.65 -14.26 -0.79
N GLY A 107 -13.53 -15.01 -0.77
CA GLY A 107 -13.01 -15.56 -2.01
C GLY A 107 -12.50 -14.54 -3.00
N TYR A 108 -12.02 -13.40 -2.52
CA TYR A 108 -11.62 -12.28 -3.36
C TYR A 108 -10.62 -12.69 -4.45
N PHE A 109 -9.64 -13.51 -4.09
CA PHE A 109 -8.65 -14.03 -5.03
C PHE A 109 -8.85 -15.50 -5.35
N GLY A 110 -9.99 -16.07 -4.94
CA GLY A 110 -10.28 -17.48 -5.14
C GLY A 110 -10.79 -18.12 -3.86
N PRO A 111 -11.15 -19.41 -3.90
CA PRO A 111 -11.65 -20.09 -2.71
C PRO A 111 -10.66 -20.02 -1.56
N GLY A 112 -11.13 -19.58 -0.40
CA GLY A 112 -10.30 -19.47 0.78
C GLY A 112 -9.45 -18.21 0.84
N GLU A 113 -9.56 -17.33 -0.15
CA GLU A 113 -8.77 -16.09 -0.22
C GLU A 113 -9.65 -14.90 0.13
N ASP A 114 -10.09 -14.83 1.37
CA ASP A 114 -10.93 -13.72 1.82
C ASP A 114 -10.08 -12.46 2.00
N ARG A 115 -10.71 -11.31 1.79
CA ARG A 115 -10.05 -10.02 1.98
C ARG A 115 -10.97 -9.04 2.65
N LEU A 116 -10.38 -8.17 3.44
CA LEU A 116 -11.07 -6.99 3.96
C LEU A 116 -10.74 -5.83 3.03
N LEU A 117 -11.76 -5.08 2.67
CA LEU A 117 -11.61 -3.88 1.86
C LEU A 117 -11.67 -2.67 2.79
N LEU A 118 -10.60 -1.91 2.83
CA LEU A 118 -10.51 -0.73 3.68
C LEU A 118 -10.40 0.51 2.82
N GLU A 119 -10.87 1.64 3.35
CA GLU A 119 -10.87 2.90 2.61
C GLU A 119 -10.55 4.07 3.53
N LYS A 120 -9.86 5.06 2.98
CA LYS A 120 -9.53 6.29 3.68
C LYS A 120 -9.78 7.48 2.75
N ALA A 121 -10.47 8.50 3.26
CA ALA A 121 -10.60 9.77 2.55
C ALA A 121 -9.32 10.58 2.72
N LEU A 122 -8.87 11.22 1.64
CA LEU A 122 -7.63 11.98 1.66
C LEU A 122 -7.84 13.47 1.96
N THR A 123 -9.08 13.90 2.06
CA THR A 123 -9.38 15.31 2.35
C THR A 123 -10.13 15.45 3.64
#